data_9ea9dd0ec5fd41e5512a40f8c2f61d63
#
_entry.id   9ea9dd0ec5fd41e5512a40f8c2f61d63
#
_cell.length_a   1.000
_cell.length_b   1.000
_cell.length_c   1.000
_cell.angle_alpha   90.00
_cell.angle_beta   90.00
_cell.angle_gamma   90.00
#
_symmetry.space_group_name_H-M   'P 1'
#
loop_
_entity.id
_entity.type
_entity.pdbx_description
1 polymer ?
#
loop_
_entity_poly.entity_id
_entity_poly.type
_entity_poly.pdbx_seq_one_letter_code
_entity_poly.pdbx_strand_id
1 'polypeptide(L)'
;RSSAASDVYKRQEQIRFIKEFDTPNKVEFIEGDYEPDVFFKEVKGLEKEPEGGKRCFKCYELRLRKTAELAKAEAYDYFTTTLTISPLKNSVKLNETGLKLQEEYGVNYLLSDFKKQEGYKRSIELSKEYGLYRQNYCGCVYSRQQILMSK
;
A
#
# COMPACT_ATOMS: atom_id res chain seq x y z
N ARG A 1 1.54 11.11 -14.87
CA ARG A 1 2.81 10.53 -14.38
C ARG A 1 3.00 10.97 -12.95
N SER A 2 2.95 10.04 -11.99
CA SER A 2 3.62 10.26 -10.71
C SER A 2 5.08 10.55 -11.09
N SER A 3 5.62 11.72 -10.73
CA SER A 3 7.00 12.00 -11.09
C SER A 3 7.89 11.02 -10.32
N ALA A 4 8.91 10.49 -10.95
CA ALA A 4 9.92 9.65 -10.29
C ALA A 4 10.46 10.32 -9.01
N ALA A 5 10.58 11.65 -9.01
CA ALA A 5 10.93 12.44 -7.85
C ALA A 5 9.97 12.28 -6.65
N SER A 6 8.65 12.18 -6.89
CA SER A 6 7.69 11.96 -5.79
C SER A 6 7.85 10.59 -5.15
N ASP A 7 8.21 9.57 -5.91
CA ASP A 7 8.38 8.21 -5.38
C ASP A 7 9.72 8.08 -4.63
N VAL A 8 10.77 8.72 -5.11
CA VAL A 8 12.07 8.84 -4.40
C VAL A 8 11.87 9.50 -3.04
N TYR A 9 11.15 10.63 -2.98
CA TYR A 9 10.88 11.32 -1.72
C TYR A 9 10.14 10.43 -0.70
N LYS A 10 9.10 9.72 -1.13
CA LYS A 10 8.34 8.82 -0.25
C LYS A 10 9.19 7.69 0.29
N ARG A 11 10.08 7.12 -0.52
CA ARG A 11 11.02 6.09 -0.09
C ARG A 11 12.00 6.63 0.95
N GLN A 12 12.56 7.80 0.72
CA GLN A 12 13.45 8.46 1.67
C GLN A 12 12.77 8.74 3.01
N GLU A 13 11.52 9.23 2.99
CA GLU A 13 10.69 9.43 4.18
C GLU A 13 10.48 8.12 4.95
N GLN A 14 10.17 7.03 4.26
CA GLN A 14 9.97 5.73 4.89
C GLN A 14 11.26 5.19 5.51
N ILE A 15 12.39 5.29 4.80
CA ILE A 15 13.70 4.88 5.32
C ILE A 15 14.08 5.69 6.56
N ARG A 16 13.87 7.02 6.52
CA ARG A 16 14.10 7.90 7.66
C ARG A 16 13.24 7.49 8.85
N PHE A 17 11.94 7.29 8.65
CA PHE A 17 11.02 6.90 9.71
C PHE A 17 11.39 5.56 10.34
N ILE A 18 11.77 4.55 9.55
CA ILE A 18 12.23 3.25 10.06
C ILE A 18 13.47 3.40 10.97
N LYS A 19 14.37 4.32 10.66
CA LYS A 19 15.57 4.58 11.45
C LYS A 19 15.30 5.34 12.74
N GLU A 20 14.31 6.24 12.72
CA GLU A 20 13.97 7.11 13.85
C GLU A 20 12.95 6.48 14.81
N PHE A 21 12.11 5.58 14.30
CA PHE A 21 11.07 4.94 15.10
C PHE A 21 11.65 3.82 15.95
N ASP A 22 11.56 3.98 17.28
CA ASP A 22 12.00 2.96 18.21
C ASP A 22 11.03 1.77 18.21
N THR A 23 11.58 0.58 17.94
CA THR A 23 10.83 -0.67 17.88
C THR A 23 11.68 -1.81 18.43
N PRO A 24 11.06 -2.73 19.22
CA PRO A 24 11.80 -3.86 19.79
C PRO A 24 12.30 -4.86 18.72
N ASN A 25 11.73 -4.82 17.54
CA ASN A 25 12.10 -5.71 16.44
C ASN A 25 12.80 -4.92 15.33
N LYS A 26 13.81 -5.52 14.73
CA LYS A 26 14.50 -4.96 13.56
C LYS A 26 13.51 -4.83 12.40
N VAL A 27 13.45 -3.65 11.81
CA VAL A 27 12.68 -3.39 10.59
C VAL A 27 13.65 -3.14 9.45
N GLU A 28 13.47 -3.84 8.35
CA GLU A 28 14.24 -3.68 7.13
C GLU A 28 13.41 -3.06 6.02
N PHE A 29 14.05 -2.24 5.20
CA PHE A 29 13.45 -1.66 4.01
C PHE A 29 13.96 -2.41 2.78
N ILE A 30 13.04 -2.99 2.00
CA ILE A 30 13.34 -3.61 0.71
C ILE A 30 12.69 -2.76 -0.38
N GLU A 31 13.49 -2.28 -1.31
CA GLU A 31 13.02 -1.50 -2.44
C GLU A 31 12.36 -2.42 -3.47
N GLY A 32 11.11 -2.12 -3.82
CA GLY A 32 10.40 -2.80 -4.90
C GLY A 32 10.62 -2.11 -6.25
N ASP A 33 10.53 -2.88 -7.33
CA ASP A 33 10.61 -2.38 -8.69
C ASP A 33 9.44 -1.45 -9.01
N TYR A 34 9.73 -0.39 -9.76
CA TYR A 34 8.72 0.52 -10.28
C TYR A 34 8.31 0.12 -11.69
N GLU A 35 7.21 -0.62 -11.81
CA GLU A 35 6.70 -1.17 -13.08
C GLU A 35 5.32 -0.57 -13.45
N PRO A 36 5.25 0.71 -13.83
CA PRO A 36 3.97 1.38 -14.12
C PRO A 36 3.23 0.73 -15.29
N ASP A 37 3.92 0.18 -16.26
CA ASP A 37 3.31 -0.44 -17.44
C ASP A 37 2.51 -1.69 -17.09
N VAL A 38 2.96 -2.46 -16.11
CA VAL A 38 2.22 -3.62 -15.57
C VAL A 38 0.89 -3.15 -14.98
N PHE A 39 0.92 -2.08 -14.16
CA PHE A 39 -0.29 -1.51 -13.60
C PHE A 39 -1.25 -1.01 -14.70
N PHE A 40 -0.77 -0.23 -15.68
CA PHE A 40 -1.62 0.29 -16.75
C PHE A 40 -2.23 -0.82 -17.61
N LYS A 41 -1.51 -1.89 -17.87
CA LYS A 41 -2.02 -3.07 -18.56
C LYS A 41 -3.17 -3.72 -17.81
N GLU A 42 -3.01 -3.95 -16.49
CA GLU A 42 -4.00 -4.60 -15.65
C GLU A 42 -5.28 -3.79 -15.42
N VAL A 43 -5.19 -2.46 -15.48
CA VAL A 43 -6.35 -1.58 -15.26
C VAL A 43 -6.95 -1.03 -16.56
N LYS A 44 -6.51 -1.52 -17.72
CA LYS A 44 -7.04 -1.12 -19.03
C LYS A 44 -8.55 -1.36 -19.09
N GLY A 45 -9.31 -0.34 -19.48
CA GLY A 45 -10.77 -0.34 -19.51
C GLY A 45 -11.45 -0.03 -18.18
N LEU A 46 -10.67 0.19 -17.11
CA LEU A 46 -11.16 0.56 -15.78
C LEU A 46 -10.80 2.00 -15.38
N GLU A 47 -10.41 2.83 -16.33
CA GLU A 47 -9.90 4.19 -16.09
C GLU A 47 -10.96 5.09 -15.42
N LYS A 48 -12.24 4.89 -15.76
CA LYS A 48 -13.38 5.66 -15.24
C LYS A 48 -13.93 5.13 -13.91
N GLU A 49 -13.45 3.98 -13.43
CA GLU A 49 -13.89 3.43 -12.14
C GLU A 49 -13.58 4.40 -10.99
N PRO A 50 -14.48 4.56 -10.01
CA PRO A 50 -14.21 5.40 -8.86
C PRO A 50 -13.09 4.83 -7.98
N GLU A 51 -12.56 5.65 -7.08
CA GLU A 51 -11.67 5.14 -6.03
C GLU A 51 -12.42 4.13 -5.14
N GLY A 52 -11.80 3.00 -4.86
CA GLY A 52 -12.41 1.87 -4.14
C GLY A 52 -13.12 0.86 -5.05
N GLY A 53 -13.29 1.14 -6.35
CA GLY A 53 -13.91 0.24 -7.33
C GLY A 53 -12.97 -0.81 -7.91
N LYS A 54 -13.38 -1.44 -9.03
CA LYS A 54 -12.69 -2.57 -9.68
C LYS A 54 -11.23 -2.27 -10.02
N ARG A 55 -10.90 -1.05 -10.45
CA ARG A 55 -9.52 -0.63 -10.70
C ARG A 55 -8.65 -0.75 -9.45
N CYS A 56 -9.18 -0.34 -8.29
CA CYS A 56 -8.45 -0.46 -7.02
C CYS A 56 -8.26 -1.92 -6.61
N PHE A 57 -9.21 -2.80 -6.90
CA PHE A 57 -9.07 -4.24 -6.61
C PHE A 57 -7.93 -4.87 -7.41
N LYS A 58 -7.77 -4.52 -8.67
CA LYS A 58 -6.59 -4.91 -9.47
C LYS A 58 -5.28 -4.39 -8.89
N CYS A 59 -5.27 -3.14 -8.43
CA CYS A 59 -4.11 -2.56 -7.75
C CYS A 59 -3.76 -3.29 -6.45
N TYR A 60 -4.76 -3.71 -5.67
CA TYR A 60 -4.54 -4.50 -4.45
C TYR A 60 -3.89 -5.84 -4.78
N GLU A 61 -4.42 -6.54 -5.77
CA GLU A 61 -3.89 -7.83 -6.21
C GLU A 61 -2.42 -7.72 -6.66
N LEU A 62 -2.09 -6.74 -7.51
CA LEU A 62 -0.71 -6.51 -7.96
C LEU A 62 0.26 -6.29 -6.79
N ARG A 63 -0.13 -5.44 -5.84
CA ARG A 63 0.74 -5.11 -4.69
C ARG A 63 0.92 -6.30 -3.74
N LEU A 64 -0.18 -6.95 -3.38
CA LEU A 64 -0.15 -8.10 -2.48
C LEU A 64 0.57 -9.28 -3.11
N ARG A 65 0.44 -9.50 -4.42
CA ARG A 65 1.14 -10.54 -5.16
C ARG A 65 2.67 -10.36 -5.07
N LYS A 66 3.17 -9.16 -5.34
CA LYS A 66 4.61 -8.84 -5.17
C LYS A 66 5.09 -9.09 -3.75
N THR A 67 4.26 -8.75 -2.75
CA THR A 67 4.59 -8.99 -1.34
C THR A 67 4.61 -10.48 -1.01
N ALA A 68 3.65 -11.27 -1.51
CA ALA A 68 3.60 -12.72 -1.32
C ALA A 68 4.76 -13.44 -2.02
N GLU A 69 5.11 -13.03 -3.24
CA GLU A 69 6.27 -13.52 -3.98
C GLU A 69 7.56 -13.32 -3.20
N LEU A 70 7.78 -12.09 -2.69
CA LEU A 70 8.95 -11.77 -1.88
C LEU A 70 8.95 -12.58 -0.58
N ALA A 71 7.81 -12.66 0.11
CA ALA A 71 7.70 -13.41 1.35
C ALA A 71 8.03 -14.90 1.16
N LYS A 72 7.62 -15.48 0.04
CA LYS A 72 7.99 -16.85 -0.31
C LYS A 72 9.47 -17.00 -0.62
N ALA A 73 10.03 -16.11 -1.41
CA ALA A 73 11.44 -16.16 -1.82
C ALA A 73 12.40 -16.01 -0.65
N GLU A 74 12.07 -15.14 0.31
CA GLU A 74 12.88 -14.85 1.50
C GLU A 74 12.48 -15.67 2.73
N ALA A 75 11.57 -16.66 2.56
CA ALA A 75 11.11 -17.57 3.61
C ALA A 75 10.50 -16.86 4.84
N TYR A 76 9.76 -15.79 4.64
CA TYR A 76 8.98 -15.14 5.71
C TYR A 76 7.79 -16.00 6.12
N ASP A 77 7.47 -16.03 7.40
CA ASP A 77 6.31 -16.77 7.94
C ASP A 77 4.97 -16.15 7.52
N TYR A 78 4.93 -14.82 7.38
CA TYR A 78 3.73 -14.06 7.09
C TYR A 78 3.96 -12.93 6.10
N PHE A 79 2.92 -12.56 5.39
CA PHE A 79 2.83 -11.29 4.69
C PHE A 79 1.52 -10.57 5.00
N THR A 80 1.49 -9.25 4.85
CA THR A 80 0.30 -8.42 5.08
C THR A 80 0.37 -7.11 4.30
N THR A 81 -0.58 -6.22 4.53
CA THR A 81 -0.58 -4.88 3.96
C THR A 81 -1.01 -3.82 4.97
N THR A 82 -0.37 -2.66 4.93
CA THR A 82 -0.77 -1.48 5.69
C THR A 82 -1.85 -0.64 5.00
N LEU A 83 -2.29 -1.01 3.79
CA LEU A 83 -3.36 -0.30 3.07
C LEU A 83 -4.67 -0.22 3.86
N THR A 84 -4.92 -1.19 4.73
CA THR A 84 -6.13 -1.25 5.58
C THR A 84 -6.22 -0.13 6.62
N ILE A 85 -5.16 0.66 6.82
CA ILE A 85 -5.20 1.84 7.71
C ILE A 85 -6.01 2.99 7.12
N SER A 86 -6.11 3.07 5.80
CA SER A 86 -6.86 4.12 5.12
C SER A 86 -8.36 3.87 5.17
N PRO A 87 -9.19 4.86 5.60
CA PRO A 87 -10.65 4.73 5.55
C PRO A 87 -11.20 4.60 4.13
N LEU A 88 -10.44 5.04 3.12
CA LEU A 88 -10.81 4.98 1.70
C LEU A 88 -10.52 3.61 1.06
N LYS A 89 -9.92 2.68 1.80
CA LYS A 89 -9.57 1.35 1.29
C LYS A 89 -10.52 0.28 1.84
N ASN A 90 -10.95 -0.61 0.95
CA ASN A 90 -11.81 -1.73 1.31
C ASN A 90 -10.98 -2.84 1.97
N SER A 91 -11.01 -2.89 3.31
CA SER A 91 -10.26 -3.89 4.09
C SER A 91 -10.76 -5.31 3.86
N VAL A 92 -12.06 -5.50 3.62
CA VAL A 92 -12.63 -6.81 3.31
C VAL A 92 -12.00 -7.33 2.01
N LYS A 93 -12.02 -6.51 0.95
CA LYS A 93 -11.45 -6.89 -0.34
C LYS A 93 -9.94 -7.12 -0.31
N LEU A 94 -9.21 -6.34 0.49
CA LEU A 94 -7.78 -6.54 0.72
C LEU A 94 -7.52 -7.89 1.40
N ASN A 95 -8.29 -8.23 2.43
CA ASN A 95 -8.14 -9.49 3.15
C ASN A 95 -8.55 -10.70 2.30
N GLU A 96 -9.63 -10.62 1.52
CA GLU A 96 -10.00 -11.67 0.54
C GLU A 96 -8.86 -11.91 -0.46
N THR A 97 -8.26 -10.84 -0.98
CA THR A 97 -7.15 -10.94 -1.92
C THR A 97 -5.92 -11.57 -1.26
N GLY A 98 -5.61 -11.18 -0.02
CA GLY A 98 -4.50 -11.75 0.74
C GLY A 98 -4.67 -13.25 0.99
N LEU A 99 -5.87 -13.69 1.40
CA LEU A 99 -6.16 -15.11 1.61
C LEU A 99 -6.05 -15.92 0.32
N LYS A 100 -6.55 -15.39 -0.81
CA LYS A 100 -6.37 -16.03 -2.12
C LYS A 100 -4.88 -16.24 -2.46
N LEU A 101 -4.05 -15.23 -2.19
CA LEU A 101 -2.61 -15.29 -2.45
C LEU A 101 -1.88 -16.21 -1.46
N GLN A 102 -2.36 -16.35 -0.22
CA GLN A 102 -1.88 -17.35 0.72
C GLN A 102 -2.00 -18.76 0.14
N GLU A 103 -3.16 -19.11 -0.42
CA GLU A 103 -3.37 -20.42 -1.06
C GLU A 103 -2.46 -20.61 -2.28
N GLU A 104 -2.24 -19.54 -3.07
CA GLU A 104 -1.43 -19.60 -4.29
C GLU A 104 0.07 -19.74 -3.99
N TYR A 105 0.58 -19.01 -2.98
CA TYR A 105 2.01 -18.93 -2.68
C TYR A 105 2.47 -19.81 -1.52
N GLY A 106 1.54 -20.29 -0.68
CA GLY A 106 1.87 -21.10 0.49
C GLY A 106 2.52 -20.34 1.62
N VAL A 107 2.33 -19.01 1.70
CA VAL A 107 2.78 -18.14 2.79
C VAL A 107 1.58 -17.60 3.52
N ASN A 108 1.58 -17.60 4.85
CA ASN A 108 0.43 -17.15 5.63
C ASN A 108 0.14 -15.65 5.43
N TYR A 109 -1.13 -15.31 5.23
CA TYR A 109 -1.57 -13.93 5.20
C TYR A 109 -2.08 -13.46 6.56
N LEU A 110 -1.49 -12.42 7.11
CA LEU A 110 -1.96 -11.81 8.35
C LEU A 110 -3.14 -10.88 8.05
N LEU A 111 -4.34 -11.33 8.42
CA LEU A 111 -5.58 -10.53 8.33
C LEU A 111 -5.44 -9.23 9.12
N SER A 112 -5.77 -8.12 8.52
CA SER A 112 -5.63 -6.81 9.15
C SER A 112 -6.78 -5.86 8.82
N ASP A 113 -7.10 -5.00 9.78
CA ASP A 113 -7.91 -3.79 9.59
C ASP A 113 -7.35 -2.69 10.50
N PHE A 114 -6.20 -2.15 10.10
CA PHE A 114 -5.44 -1.21 10.92
C PHE A 114 -6.12 0.15 11.16
N LYS A 115 -7.24 0.46 10.49
CA LYS A 115 -8.04 1.64 10.81
C LYS A 115 -8.89 1.47 12.07
N LYS A 116 -9.16 0.22 12.47
CA LYS A 116 -9.84 -0.10 13.74
C LYS A 116 -8.94 0.25 14.94
N GLN A 117 -9.54 0.25 16.15
CA GLN A 117 -8.83 0.56 17.40
C GLN A 117 -8.01 1.86 17.33
N GLU A 118 -8.60 2.90 16.70
CA GLU A 118 -7.97 4.21 16.51
C GLU A 118 -6.68 4.22 15.68
N GLY A 119 -6.35 3.14 14.96
CA GLY A 119 -5.11 3.06 14.19
C GLY A 119 -4.94 4.19 13.17
N TYR A 120 -6.02 4.64 12.52
CA TYR A 120 -5.97 5.81 11.64
C TYR A 120 -5.60 7.09 12.39
N LYS A 121 -6.19 7.32 13.57
CA LYS A 121 -5.86 8.45 14.45
C LYS A 121 -4.38 8.37 14.88
N ARG A 122 -3.93 7.20 15.33
CA ARG A 122 -2.53 6.99 15.71
C ARG A 122 -1.57 7.28 14.56
N SER A 123 -1.94 6.93 13.30
CA SER A 123 -1.13 7.27 12.13
C SER A 123 -0.99 8.78 11.89
N ILE A 124 -2.02 9.57 12.25
CA ILE A 124 -1.98 11.04 12.17
C ILE A 124 -1.04 11.60 13.24
N GLU A 125 -1.14 11.09 14.45
CA GLU A 125 -0.28 11.50 15.59
C GLU A 125 1.19 11.22 15.27
N LEU A 126 1.53 10.00 14.85
CA LEU A 126 2.88 9.62 14.43
C LEU A 126 3.40 10.50 13.28
N SER A 127 2.54 10.80 12.31
CA SER A 127 2.94 11.67 11.20
C SER A 127 3.30 13.08 11.67
N LYS A 128 2.62 13.61 12.68
CA LYS A 128 2.95 14.92 13.29
C LYS A 128 4.23 14.83 14.12
N GLU A 129 4.34 13.80 14.96
CA GLU A 129 5.48 13.55 15.83
C GLU A 129 6.81 13.47 15.05
N TYR A 130 6.81 12.70 13.95
CA TYR A 130 7.98 12.48 13.10
C TYR A 130 8.06 13.42 11.89
N GLY A 131 7.18 14.41 11.77
CA GLY A 131 7.16 15.36 10.65
C GLY A 131 6.99 14.70 9.29
N LEU A 132 6.20 13.62 9.19
CA LEU A 132 6.03 12.87 7.95
C LEU A 132 5.05 13.56 7.01
N TYR A 133 5.36 13.56 5.72
CA TYR A 133 4.46 14.05 4.68
C TYR A 133 3.21 13.18 4.56
N ARG A 134 2.05 13.78 4.72
CA ARG A 134 0.76 13.10 4.51
C ARG A 134 0.19 13.44 3.15
N GLN A 135 0.20 12.46 2.28
CA GLN A 135 -0.38 12.56 0.94
C GLN A 135 -1.91 12.51 1.00
N ASN A 136 -2.59 13.38 0.26
CA ASN A 136 -4.05 13.47 0.20
C ASN A 136 -4.70 12.66 -0.94
N TYR A 137 -3.94 11.87 -1.67
CA TYR A 137 -4.42 10.98 -2.73
C TYR A 137 -3.73 9.61 -2.65
N CYS A 138 -4.28 8.61 -3.31
CA CYS A 138 -3.80 7.22 -3.23
C CYS A 138 -2.38 6.99 -3.81
N GLY A 139 -1.86 7.94 -4.59
CA GLY A 139 -0.58 7.80 -5.30
C GLY A 139 -0.71 7.33 -6.75
N CYS A 140 -1.87 6.81 -7.18
CA CYS A 140 -2.09 6.51 -8.59
C CYS A 140 -2.54 7.76 -9.36
N VAL A 141 -2.29 7.79 -10.66
CA VAL A 141 -2.63 8.90 -11.54
C VAL A 141 -4.14 9.22 -11.53
N TYR A 142 -4.98 8.21 -11.48
CA TYR A 142 -6.45 8.38 -11.49
C TYR A 142 -6.98 9.03 -10.21
N SER A 143 -6.49 8.63 -9.05
CA SER A 143 -6.86 9.27 -7.77
C SER A 143 -6.40 10.73 -7.74
N ARG A 144 -5.24 11.04 -8.28
CA ARG A 144 -4.73 12.41 -8.40
C ARG A 144 -5.62 13.26 -9.32
N GLN A 145 -6.02 12.72 -10.47
CA GLN A 145 -6.90 13.42 -11.42
C GLN A 145 -8.27 13.70 -10.80
N GLN A 146 -8.87 12.76 -10.08
CA GLN A 146 -10.16 12.95 -9.40
C GLN A 146 -10.12 14.12 -8.42
N ILE A 147 -9.05 14.26 -7.62
CA ILE A 147 -8.91 15.39 -6.69
C ILE A 147 -8.72 16.72 -7.43
N LEU A 148 -8.03 16.73 -8.55
CA LEU A 148 -7.84 17.96 -9.35
C LEU A 148 -9.15 18.43 -10.00
N MET A 149 -10.05 17.49 -10.34
CA MET A 149 -11.36 17.79 -10.94
C MET A 149 -12.43 18.18 -9.90
N SER A 150 -12.21 17.88 -8.62
CA SER A 150 -13.13 18.19 -7.51
C SER A 150 -12.88 19.55 -6.85
N LYS A 151 -11.86 20.28 -7.31
CA LYS A 151 -11.54 21.66 -6.90
C LYS A 151 -12.01 22.67 -7.93
#